data_1680a17aaa57aa85712494646c2ecff5
#
_entry.id   1680a17aaa57aa85712494646c2ecff5
#
_cell.length_a   1.000
_cell.length_b   1.000
_cell.length_c   1.000
_cell.angle_alpha   90.00
_cell.angle_beta   90.00
_cell.angle_gamma   90.00
#
_symmetry.space_group_name_H-M   'P 1'
#
loop_
_entity.id
_entity.type
_entity.pdbx_description
1 polymer ?
#
loop_
_entity_poly.entity_id
_entity_poly.type
_entity_poly.pdbx_seq_one_letter_code
_entity_poly.pdbx_strand_id
1 'polypeptide(L)'
;MQNNRPLIAHLCLFFACAFWGLMAPLGKDAMTHGITGIDMVTFRVTGGAILFWLTSLFTPKEHVPRKDLLMLIGAAIFGLVTNQCCYTIGLSITSPINASIVTTSMPIFAMILAAIILKEPITGKKALGVVFGCTGAVILIVTSAAAASSKVGDIRGDLLCLGAQLSFALYLSLFSKLIKRYSVITVNKWMFTYATILILPFTFNHVAGINFAAVPTSTWLETGFVVFFGTYISYILMMVGQHTLRPTVVSIYNYVQPLVSVTVSVLTGIGVFKPTQGLAVILVCLGVWLVTKSKSRADIMREQNAKQQQA
;
A
#
# COMPACT_ATOMS: atom_id res chain seq x y z
N MET A 1 -14.55 -7.80 24.63
CA MET A 1 -13.48 -7.77 23.62
C MET A 1 -13.93 -7.33 22.20
N GLN A 2 -15.21 -7.15 21.92
CA GLN A 2 -15.71 -6.75 20.57
C GLN A 2 -15.52 -5.28 20.20
N ASN A 3 -15.30 -4.40 21.18
CA ASN A 3 -15.31 -2.93 20.96
C ASN A 3 -14.00 -2.34 20.41
N ASN A 4 -12.89 -3.08 20.42
CA ASN A 4 -11.57 -2.57 20.01
C ASN A 4 -11.15 -2.94 18.57
N ARG A 5 -11.94 -3.78 17.86
CA ARG A 5 -11.60 -4.22 16.49
C ARG A 5 -11.38 -3.07 15.50
N PRO A 6 -12.21 -2.00 15.47
CA PRO A 6 -11.95 -0.89 14.56
C PRO A 6 -10.65 -0.14 14.85
N LEU A 7 -10.35 0.11 16.12
CA LEU A 7 -9.12 0.79 16.54
C LEU A 7 -7.88 0.00 16.13
N ILE A 8 -7.88 -1.33 16.36
CA ILE A 8 -6.79 -2.22 15.94
C ILE A 8 -6.60 -2.14 14.42
N ALA A 9 -7.69 -2.16 13.64
CA ALA A 9 -7.62 -2.05 12.18
C ALA A 9 -7.00 -0.72 11.72
N HIS A 10 -7.34 0.40 12.37
CA HIS A 10 -6.75 1.71 12.09
C HIS A 10 -5.26 1.75 12.44
N LEU A 11 -4.85 1.20 13.59
CA LEU A 11 -3.45 1.11 13.98
C LEU A 11 -2.65 0.22 13.01
N CYS A 12 -3.21 -0.93 12.62
CA CYS A 12 -2.59 -1.81 11.64
C CYS A 12 -2.35 -1.08 10.30
N LEU A 13 -3.33 -0.33 9.81
CA LEU A 13 -3.16 0.45 8.57
C LEU A 13 -2.09 1.54 8.71
N PHE A 14 -2.08 2.23 9.85
CA PHE A 14 -1.05 3.25 10.13
C PHE A 14 0.35 2.64 10.05
N PHE A 15 0.62 1.55 10.78
CA PHE A 15 1.92 0.90 10.77
C PHE A 15 2.28 0.28 9.42
N ALA A 16 1.33 -0.33 8.71
CA ALA A 16 1.56 -0.84 7.35
C ALA A 16 2.05 0.26 6.42
N CYS A 17 1.37 1.40 6.41
CA CYS A 17 1.73 2.53 5.58
C CYS A 17 3.01 3.23 6.07
N ALA A 18 3.29 3.21 7.39
CA ALA A 18 4.56 3.68 7.93
C ALA A 18 5.74 2.85 7.42
N PHE A 19 5.64 1.50 7.44
CA PHE A 19 6.67 0.63 6.87
C PHE A 19 6.84 0.84 5.36
N TRP A 20 5.75 1.07 4.62
CA TRP A 20 5.85 1.40 3.20
C TRP A 20 6.51 2.77 2.96
N GLY A 21 6.27 3.75 3.84
CA GLY A 21 6.96 5.04 3.79
C GLY A 21 8.48 4.92 3.98
N LEU A 22 8.91 4.04 4.90
CA LEU A 22 10.32 3.73 5.11
C LEU A 22 10.92 2.87 4.00
N MET A 23 10.12 1.99 3.39
CA MET A 23 10.57 1.09 2.33
C MET A 23 11.03 1.86 1.08
N ALA A 24 10.44 3.00 0.75
CA ALA A 24 10.75 3.73 -0.48
C ALA A 24 12.22 4.21 -0.53
N PRO A 25 12.76 4.93 0.47
CA PRO A 25 14.17 5.32 0.48
C PRO A 25 15.12 4.12 0.58
N LEU A 26 14.86 3.16 1.49
CA LEU A 26 15.72 1.98 1.67
C LEU A 26 15.74 1.09 0.42
N GLY A 27 14.57 0.85 -0.18
CA GLY A 27 14.49 0.07 -1.42
C GLY A 27 15.18 0.77 -2.60
N LYS A 28 15.09 2.12 -2.68
CA LYS A 28 15.81 2.88 -3.71
C LYS A 28 17.31 2.78 -3.53
N ASP A 29 17.81 2.90 -2.29
CA ASP A 29 19.23 2.77 -1.99
C ASP A 29 19.75 1.38 -2.35
N ALA A 30 19.07 0.32 -1.91
CA ALA A 30 19.39 -1.05 -2.30
C ALA A 30 19.43 -1.25 -3.82
N MET A 31 18.50 -0.62 -4.56
CA MET A 31 18.44 -0.72 -6.04
C MET A 31 19.56 0.05 -6.74
N THR A 32 20.33 0.89 -6.05
CA THR A 32 21.51 1.57 -6.60
C THR A 32 22.82 0.85 -6.24
N HIS A 33 22.79 -0.13 -5.34
CA HIS A 33 23.97 -0.82 -4.81
C HIS A 33 23.98 -2.33 -5.10
N GLY A 34 23.73 -2.71 -6.34
CA GLY A 34 23.93 -4.08 -6.83
C GLY A 34 22.68 -4.97 -6.89
N ILE A 35 21.50 -4.44 -6.51
CA ILE A 35 20.20 -5.11 -6.67
C ILE A 35 19.35 -4.28 -7.63
N THR A 36 18.81 -4.89 -8.69
CA THR A 36 17.92 -4.18 -9.62
C THR A 36 16.48 -4.12 -9.11
N GLY A 37 15.64 -3.27 -9.73
CA GLY A 37 14.20 -3.23 -9.41
C GLY A 37 13.50 -4.59 -9.66
N ILE A 38 13.95 -5.34 -10.67
CA ILE A 38 13.44 -6.69 -11.00
C ILE A 38 13.80 -7.68 -9.88
N ASP A 39 15.04 -7.64 -9.42
CA ASP A 39 15.52 -8.50 -8.32
C ASP A 39 14.74 -8.20 -7.03
N MET A 40 14.55 -6.92 -6.73
CA MET A 40 13.80 -6.47 -5.55
C MET A 40 12.35 -6.98 -5.59
N VAL A 41 11.66 -6.91 -6.73
CA VAL A 41 10.30 -7.50 -6.89
C VAL A 41 10.35 -8.99 -6.62
N THR A 42 11.33 -9.70 -7.18
CA THR A 42 11.45 -11.15 -7.02
C THR A 42 11.68 -11.54 -5.57
N PHE A 43 12.59 -10.85 -4.85
CA PHE A 43 12.81 -11.08 -3.43
C PHE A 43 11.56 -10.80 -2.59
N ARG A 44 10.81 -9.76 -2.93
CA ARG A 44 9.56 -9.42 -2.21
C ARG A 44 8.50 -10.49 -2.37
N VAL A 45 8.24 -10.96 -3.60
CA VAL A 45 7.16 -11.94 -3.82
C VAL A 45 7.56 -13.34 -3.34
N THR A 46 8.79 -13.79 -3.61
CA THR A 46 9.27 -15.12 -3.18
C THR A 46 9.49 -15.17 -1.67
N GLY A 47 10.16 -14.16 -1.11
CA GLY A 47 10.35 -14.04 0.34
C GLY A 47 9.02 -13.94 1.10
N GLY A 48 8.08 -13.15 0.59
CA GLY A 48 6.72 -13.09 1.12
C GLY A 48 6.02 -14.44 1.07
N ALA A 49 6.08 -15.15 -0.07
CA ALA A 49 5.49 -16.49 -0.20
C ALA A 49 6.07 -17.45 0.83
N ILE A 50 7.40 -17.51 0.97
CA ILE A 50 8.08 -18.37 1.95
C ILE A 50 7.59 -18.04 3.38
N LEU A 51 7.60 -16.77 3.77
CA LEU A 51 7.20 -16.33 5.11
C LEU A 51 5.72 -16.64 5.40
N PHE A 52 4.81 -16.44 4.42
CA PHE A 52 3.40 -16.78 4.60
C PHE A 52 3.15 -18.28 4.66
N TRP A 53 3.91 -19.10 3.89
CA TRP A 53 3.83 -20.55 4.02
C TRP A 53 4.34 -21.04 5.37
N LEU A 54 5.47 -20.53 5.84
CA LEU A 54 6.00 -20.84 7.17
C LEU A 54 4.98 -20.49 8.27
N THR A 55 4.40 -19.28 8.20
CA THR A 55 3.36 -18.87 9.16
C THR A 55 2.13 -19.75 9.09
N SER A 56 1.76 -20.19 7.89
CA SER A 56 0.59 -21.05 7.69
C SER A 56 0.71 -22.43 8.34
N LEU A 57 1.92 -22.87 8.72
CA LEU A 57 2.14 -24.11 9.46
C LEU A 57 1.64 -24.00 10.90
N PHE A 58 1.59 -22.79 11.44
CA PHE A 58 1.17 -22.50 12.83
C PHE A 58 -0.26 -21.96 12.92
N THR A 59 -0.98 -21.89 11.81
CA THR A 59 -2.35 -21.37 11.76
C THR A 59 -3.34 -22.47 11.36
N PRO A 60 -4.62 -22.38 11.76
CA PRO A 60 -5.63 -23.34 11.35
C PRO A 60 -5.73 -23.43 9.81
N LYS A 61 -5.80 -24.64 9.30
CA LYS A 61 -5.96 -24.89 7.86
C LYS A 61 -7.37 -24.52 7.42
N GLU A 62 -7.50 -23.64 6.45
CA GLU A 62 -8.76 -23.29 5.82
C GLU A 62 -8.87 -23.97 4.45
N HIS A 63 -10.02 -24.56 4.20
CA HIS A 63 -10.32 -25.09 2.88
C HIS A 63 -10.79 -23.95 1.96
N VAL A 64 -10.06 -23.72 0.86
CA VAL A 64 -10.40 -22.72 -0.15
C VAL A 64 -10.91 -23.45 -1.40
N PRO A 65 -12.20 -23.29 -1.77
CA PRO A 65 -12.74 -23.92 -2.99
C PRO A 65 -12.00 -23.47 -4.24
N ARG A 66 -11.98 -24.32 -5.27
CA ARG A 66 -11.30 -24.04 -6.55
C ARG A 66 -11.72 -22.71 -7.18
N LYS A 67 -13.01 -22.36 -7.09
CA LYS A 67 -13.53 -21.08 -7.59
C LYS A 67 -12.87 -19.88 -6.91
N ASP A 68 -12.71 -19.92 -5.60
CA ASP A 68 -12.10 -18.83 -4.84
C ASP A 68 -10.58 -18.81 -5.03
N LEU A 69 -9.94 -19.96 -5.23
CA LEU A 69 -8.51 -20.02 -5.66
C LEU A 69 -8.30 -19.33 -7.00
N LEU A 70 -9.18 -19.53 -7.99
CA LEU A 70 -9.11 -18.83 -9.28
C LEU A 70 -9.31 -17.31 -9.10
N MET A 71 -10.22 -16.91 -8.23
CA MET A 71 -10.41 -15.48 -7.92
C MET A 71 -9.18 -14.89 -7.22
N LEU A 72 -8.46 -15.66 -6.39
CA LEU A 72 -7.22 -15.23 -5.75
C LEU A 72 -6.07 -15.03 -6.76
N ILE A 73 -6.08 -15.70 -7.93
CA ILE A 73 -5.15 -15.39 -9.03
C ILE A 73 -5.38 -13.95 -9.50
N GLY A 74 -6.63 -13.56 -9.75
CA GLY A 74 -6.98 -12.18 -10.11
C GLY A 74 -6.56 -11.16 -9.02
N ALA A 75 -6.81 -11.51 -7.74
CA ALA A 75 -6.37 -10.69 -6.62
C ALA A 75 -4.83 -10.56 -6.56
N ALA A 76 -4.09 -11.64 -6.84
CA ALA A 76 -2.64 -11.63 -6.93
C ALA A 76 -2.13 -10.77 -8.10
N ILE A 77 -2.77 -10.86 -9.26
CA ILE A 77 -2.40 -10.06 -10.44
C ILE A 77 -2.52 -8.57 -10.11
N PHE A 78 -3.68 -8.12 -9.64
CA PHE A 78 -3.89 -6.68 -9.37
C PHE A 78 -3.23 -6.20 -8.08
N GLY A 79 -3.30 -6.98 -7.00
CA GLY A 79 -2.80 -6.58 -5.69
C GLY A 79 -1.31 -6.77 -5.46
N LEU A 80 -0.67 -7.67 -6.23
CA LEU A 80 0.75 -8.00 -6.08
C LEU A 80 1.51 -7.81 -7.39
N VAL A 81 1.24 -8.64 -8.42
CA VAL A 81 2.07 -8.68 -9.62
C VAL A 81 2.15 -7.30 -10.29
N THR A 82 1.03 -6.79 -10.76
CA THR A 82 0.99 -5.49 -11.43
C THR A 82 1.38 -4.35 -10.49
N ASN A 83 0.85 -4.35 -9.27
CA ASN A 83 1.16 -3.30 -8.29
C ASN A 83 2.65 -3.26 -7.95
N GLN A 84 3.24 -4.38 -7.55
CA GLN A 84 4.64 -4.41 -7.12
C GLN A 84 5.62 -4.24 -8.28
N CYS A 85 5.37 -4.87 -9.44
CA CYS A 85 6.22 -4.69 -10.61
C CYS A 85 6.21 -3.22 -11.06
N CYS A 86 5.02 -2.66 -11.28
CA CYS A 86 4.90 -1.28 -11.72
C CYS A 86 5.49 -0.29 -10.70
N TYR A 87 5.22 -0.46 -9.41
CA TYR A 87 5.75 0.45 -8.39
C TYR A 87 7.26 0.35 -8.25
N THR A 88 7.80 -0.87 -8.10
CA THR A 88 9.24 -1.06 -7.84
C THR A 88 10.10 -0.72 -9.06
N ILE A 89 9.68 -1.13 -10.26
CA ILE A 89 10.36 -0.77 -11.51
C ILE A 89 10.20 0.74 -11.75
N GLY A 90 9.01 1.31 -11.53
CA GLY A 90 8.79 2.75 -11.61
C GLY A 90 9.71 3.51 -10.68
N LEU A 91 9.81 3.12 -9.39
CA LEU A 91 10.71 3.72 -8.41
C LEU A 91 12.19 3.59 -8.79
N SER A 92 12.59 2.52 -9.47
CA SER A 92 13.98 2.34 -9.89
C SER A 92 14.41 3.38 -10.93
N ILE A 93 13.50 3.86 -11.77
CA ILE A 93 13.77 4.82 -12.85
C ILE A 93 13.32 6.25 -12.56
N THR A 94 12.33 6.47 -11.68
CA THR A 94 11.93 7.82 -11.25
C THR A 94 12.57 8.22 -9.92
N SER A 95 12.32 9.47 -9.49
CA SER A 95 12.74 9.93 -8.17
C SER A 95 11.79 9.41 -7.07
N PRO A 96 12.28 9.15 -5.84
CA PRO A 96 11.41 8.80 -4.71
C PRO A 96 10.34 9.86 -4.43
N ILE A 97 10.62 11.11 -4.74
CA ILE A 97 9.72 12.26 -4.59
C ILE A 97 8.55 12.13 -5.56
N ASN A 98 8.83 11.93 -6.85
CA ASN A 98 7.78 11.74 -7.85
C ASN A 98 6.92 10.51 -7.55
N ALA A 99 7.56 9.37 -7.25
CA ALA A 99 6.86 8.17 -6.84
C ALA A 99 5.91 8.43 -5.65
N SER A 100 6.37 9.20 -4.65
CA SER A 100 5.56 9.58 -3.48
C SER A 100 4.41 10.50 -3.85
N ILE A 101 4.59 11.47 -4.76
CA ILE A 101 3.49 12.31 -5.26
C ILE A 101 2.44 11.44 -5.95
N VAL A 102 2.88 10.54 -6.81
CA VAL A 102 1.97 9.67 -7.56
C VAL A 102 1.18 8.74 -6.64
N THR A 103 1.77 8.25 -5.53
CA THR A 103 1.05 7.39 -4.57
C THR A 103 -0.13 8.11 -3.91
N THR A 104 -0.13 9.44 -3.86
CA THR A 104 -1.28 10.22 -3.35
C THR A 104 -2.54 10.10 -4.21
N SER A 105 -2.43 9.61 -5.44
CA SER A 105 -3.57 9.34 -6.33
C SER A 105 -4.40 8.13 -5.90
N MET A 106 -3.82 7.22 -5.12
CA MET A 106 -4.46 5.95 -4.74
C MET A 106 -5.83 6.14 -4.04
N PRO A 107 -6.03 7.05 -3.06
CA PRO A 107 -7.33 7.26 -2.46
C PRO A 107 -8.37 7.83 -3.44
N ILE A 108 -7.95 8.58 -4.46
CA ILE A 108 -8.82 9.08 -5.52
C ILE A 108 -9.35 7.91 -6.35
N PHE A 109 -8.45 7.04 -6.83
CA PHE A 109 -8.84 5.83 -7.56
C PHE A 109 -9.73 4.91 -6.72
N ALA A 110 -9.36 4.68 -5.45
CA ALA A 110 -10.15 3.84 -4.56
C ALA A 110 -11.55 4.40 -4.30
N MET A 111 -11.70 5.73 -4.17
CA MET A 111 -13.01 6.38 -4.01
C MET A 111 -13.88 6.20 -5.25
N ILE A 112 -13.32 6.44 -6.44
CA ILE A 112 -14.04 6.30 -7.72
C ILE A 112 -14.45 4.84 -7.97
N LEU A 113 -13.50 3.91 -7.83
CA LEU A 113 -13.75 2.48 -8.05
C LEU A 113 -14.70 1.89 -7.02
N ALA A 114 -14.61 2.29 -5.75
CA ALA A 114 -15.56 1.87 -4.73
C ALA A 114 -16.98 2.40 -5.03
N ALA A 115 -17.12 3.61 -5.57
CA ALA A 115 -18.42 4.14 -5.98
C ALA A 115 -19.02 3.34 -7.15
N ILE A 116 -18.20 3.01 -8.16
CA ILE A 116 -18.66 2.29 -9.35
C ILE A 116 -18.92 0.80 -9.03
N ILE A 117 -17.95 0.11 -8.41
CA ILE A 117 -17.97 -1.35 -8.23
C ILE A 117 -18.78 -1.75 -7.00
N LEU A 118 -18.56 -1.08 -5.86
CA LEU A 118 -19.22 -1.41 -4.59
C LEU A 118 -20.48 -0.58 -4.35
N LYS A 119 -20.78 0.37 -5.25
CA LYS A 119 -21.89 1.33 -5.13
C LYS A 119 -21.83 2.09 -3.79
N GLU A 120 -20.62 2.41 -3.33
CA GLU A 120 -20.44 3.28 -2.17
C GLU A 120 -20.79 4.73 -2.50
N PRO A 121 -21.52 5.43 -1.62
CA PRO A 121 -21.86 6.83 -1.87
C PRO A 121 -20.62 7.71 -1.81
N ILE A 122 -20.49 8.65 -2.75
CA ILE A 122 -19.51 9.75 -2.67
C ILE A 122 -20.17 10.88 -1.87
N THR A 123 -19.90 10.90 -0.58
CA THR A 123 -20.40 11.97 0.30
C THR A 123 -19.47 13.17 0.27
N GLY A 124 -19.98 14.38 0.54
CA GLY A 124 -19.14 15.59 0.63
C GLY A 124 -17.99 15.44 1.63
N LYS A 125 -18.22 14.79 2.78
CA LYS A 125 -17.17 14.47 3.75
C LYS A 125 -16.06 13.59 3.18
N LYS A 126 -16.43 12.56 2.37
CA LYS A 126 -15.47 11.67 1.73
C LYS A 126 -14.65 12.41 0.68
N ALA A 127 -15.29 13.21 -0.17
CA ALA A 127 -14.60 14.00 -1.19
C ALA A 127 -13.65 15.04 -0.58
N LEU A 128 -14.12 15.83 0.39
CA LEU A 128 -13.29 16.81 1.10
C LEU A 128 -12.12 16.15 1.83
N GLY A 129 -12.33 15.00 2.46
CA GLY A 129 -11.27 14.27 3.14
C GLY A 129 -10.18 13.79 2.19
N VAL A 130 -10.55 13.31 1.00
CA VAL A 130 -9.58 12.92 -0.05
C VAL A 130 -8.81 14.16 -0.55
N VAL A 131 -9.50 15.28 -0.79
CA VAL A 131 -8.86 16.53 -1.22
C VAL A 131 -7.88 17.04 -0.16
N PHE A 132 -8.27 17.09 1.11
CA PHE A 132 -7.39 17.55 2.19
C PHE A 132 -6.18 16.62 2.36
N GLY A 133 -6.39 15.30 2.34
CA GLY A 133 -5.29 14.35 2.44
C GLY A 133 -4.31 14.46 1.27
N CYS A 134 -4.83 14.57 0.05
CA CYS A 134 -4.01 14.75 -1.16
C CYS A 134 -3.21 16.06 -1.10
N THR A 135 -3.87 17.19 -0.78
CA THR A 135 -3.22 18.50 -0.68
C THR A 135 -2.12 18.49 0.39
N GLY A 136 -2.40 17.95 1.57
CA GLY A 136 -1.41 17.83 2.64
C GLY A 136 -0.22 16.97 2.24
N ALA A 137 -0.45 15.81 1.61
CA ALA A 137 0.62 14.94 1.14
C ALA A 137 1.49 15.62 0.06
N VAL A 138 0.89 16.30 -0.91
CA VAL A 138 1.61 17.04 -1.95
C VAL A 138 2.45 18.18 -1.34
N ILE A 139 1.90 18.95 -0.40
CA ILE A 139 2.66 20.01 0.31
C ILE A 139 3.88 19.40 1.02
N LEU A 140 3.73 18.28 1.74
CA LEU A 140 4.85 17.59 2.41
C LEU A 140 5.95 17.24 1.42
N ILE A 141 5.58 16.62 0.31
CA ILE A 141 6.53 16.11 -0.68
C ILE A 141 7.25 17.27 -1.38
N VAL A 142 6.52 18.28 -1.85
CA VAL A 142 7.10 19.43 -2.55
C VAL A 142 8.02 20.26 -1.63
N THR A 143 7.64 20.47 -0.37
CA THR A 143 8.48 21.21 0.59
C THR A 143 9.72 20.43 1.01
N SER A 144 9.69 19.10 0.99
CA SER A 144 10.85 18.24 1.21
C SER A 144 11.77 18.22 -0.01
N ALA A 145 11.19 18.17 -1.22
CA ALA A 145 11.92 18.20 -2.48
C ALA A 145 12.74 19.48 -2.67
N ALA A 146 12.18 20.63 -2.31
CA ALA A 146 12.87 21.91 -2.40
C ALA A 146 14.12 22.02 -1.48
N ALA A 147 14.29 21.10 -0.55
CA ALA A 147 15.46 21.02 0.32
C ALA A 147 16.55 20.06 -0.22
N ALA A 148 16.21 19.19 -1.17
CA ALA A 148 17.11 18.25 -1.80
C ALA A 148 17.30 18.66 -3.26
N SER A 149 18.55 18.81 -3.72
CA SER A 149 18.91 19.01 -5.13
C SER A 149 18.62 17.71 -5.91
N SER A 150 17.34 17.39 -6.11
CA SER A 150 16.92 16.15 -6.74
C SER A 150 16.84 16.29 -8.25
N LYS A 151 17.42 15.31 -8.96
CA LYS A 151 17.25 15.15 -10.41
C LYS A 151 15.75 15.02 -10.72
N VAL A 152 15.31 15.63 -11.82
CA VAL A 152 13.95 15.46 -12.36
C VAL A 152 13.72 13.98 -12.61
N GLY A 153 12.59 13.43 -12.13
CA GLY A 153 12.25 12.03 -12.35
C GLY A 153 11.88 11.73 -13.81
N ASP A 154 11.90 10.44 -14.17
CA ASP A 154 11.48 9.99 -15.52
C ASP A 154 9.96 9.77 -15.53
N ILE A 155 9.28 10.40 -16.50
CA ILE A 155 7.82 10.29 -16.69
C ILE A 155 7.35 8.83 -16.87
N ARG A 156 8.19 7.96 -17.44
CA ARG A 156 7.88 6.54 -17.60
C ARG A 156 7.75 5.86 -16.24
N GLY A 157 8.64 6.20 -15.31
CA GLY A 157 8.57 5.71 -13.93
C GLY A 157 7.35 6.26 -13.20
N ASP A 158 6.99 7.52 -13.42
CA ASP A 158 5.80 8.13 -12.83
C ASP A 158 4.52 7.44 -13.33
N LEU A 159 4.42 7.13 -14.64
CA LEU A 159 3.29 6.40 -15.21
C LEU A 159 3.21 4.95 -14.70
N LEU A 160 4.33 4.27 -14.52
CA LEU A 160 4.35 2.96 -13.89
C LEU A 160 3.85 3.04 -12.44
N CYS A 161 4.33 3.99 -11.65
CA CYS A 161 3.84 4.21 -10.29
C CYS A 161 2.33 4.52 -10.27
N LEU A 162 1.81 5.30 -11.23
CA LEU A 162 0.38 5.58 -11.36
C LEU A 162 -0.42 4.30 -11.68
N GLY A 163 0.06 3.48 -12.61
CA GLY A 163 -0.52 2.17 -12.92
C GLY A 163 -0.55 1.24 -11.70
N ALA A 164 0.49 1.27 -10.88
CA ALA A 164 0.52 0.52 -9.62
C ALA A 164 -0.60 0.95 -8.66
N GLN A 165 -0.85 2.27 -8.50
CA GLN A 165 -1.91 2.78 -7.62
C GLN A 165 -3.30 2.40 -8.13
N LEU A 166 -3.53 2.51 -9.44
CA LEU A 166 -4.79 2.08 -10.06
C LEU A 166 -5.01 0.57 -9.88
N SER A 167 -3.98 -0.23 -10.11
CA SER A 167 -4.03 -1.69 -9.93
C SER A 167 -4.39 -2.08 -8.49
N PHE A 168 -3.77 -1.44 -7.50
CA PHE A 168 -4.07 -1.72 -6.10
C PHE A 168 -5.48 -1.25 -5.70
N ALA A 169 -5.94 -0.12 -6.24
CA ALA A 169 -7.31 0.34 -6.03
C ALA A 169 -8.35 -0.62 -6.64
N LEU A 170 -8.08 -1.19 -7.80
CA LEU A 170 -8.88 -2.26 -8.41
C LEU A 170 -8.93 -3.51 -7.52
N TYR A 171 -7.76 -3.95 -7.02
CA TYR A 171 -7.69 -5.06 -6.07
C TYR A 171 -8.57 -4.81 -4.84
N LEU A 172 -8.44 -3.66 -4.19
CA LEU A 172 -9.24 -3.32 -3.01
C LEU A 172 -10.75 -3.33 -3.29
N SER A 173 -11.17 -2.90 -4.48
CA SER A 173 -12.58 -2.78 -4.82
C SER A 173 -13.18 -4.10 -5.31
N LEU A 174 -12.50 -4.81 -6.23
CA LEU A 174 -13.01 -6.03 -6.84
C LEU A 174 -13.02 -7.22 -5.87
N PHE A 175 -11.97 -7.36 -5.07
CA PHE A 175 -11.75 -8.54 -4.24
C PHE A 175 -12.07 -8.34 -2.76
N SER A 176 -12.63 -7.17 -2.36
CA SER A 176 -12.94 -6.86 -0.95
C SER A 176 -13.82 -7.91 -0.27
N LYS A 177 -14.78 -8.49 -0.98
CA LYS A 177 -15.66 -9.54 -0.45
C LYS A 177 -14.94 -10.88 -0.29
N LEU A 178 -14.06 -11.23 -1.23
CA LEU A 178 -13.26 -12.45 -1.18
C LEU A 178 -12.26 -12.40 -0.02
N ILE A 179 -11.55 -11.28 0.12
CA ILE A 179 -10.57 -11.06 1.18
C ILE A 179 -11.19 -11.26 2.57
N LYS A 180 -12.40 -10.74 2.77
CA LYS A 180 -13.12 -10.83 4.07
C LYS A 180 -13.63 -12.24 4.41
N ARG A 181 -13.57 -13.19 3.48
CA ARG A 181 -14.07 -14.55 3.66
C ARG A 181 -13.07 -15.48 4.33
N TYR A 182 -11.79 -15.25 4.14
CA TYR A 182 -10.70 -16.11 4.61
C TYR A 182 -9.78 -15.37 5.58
N SER A 183 -8.98 -16.12 6.34
CA SER A 183 -7.99 -15.54 7.24
C SER A 183 -6.91 -14.75 6.48
N VAL A 184 -6.31 -13.79 7.16
CA VAL A 184 -5.21 -12.95 6.63
C VAL A 184 -4.09 -13.80 6.05
N ILE A 185 -3.72 -14.88 6.75
CA ILE A 185 -2.62 -15.76 6.33
C ILE A 185 -3.01 -16.56 5.10
N THR A 186 -4.23 -17.11 5.06
CA THR A 186 -4.70 -17.90 3.91
C THR A 186 -4.74 -17.07 2.63
N VAL A 187 -5.28 -15.85 2.67
CA VAL A 187 -5.34 -14.99 1.49
C VAL A 187 -3.94 -14.62 1.01
N ASN A 188 -3.08 -14.11 1.91
CA ASN A 188 -1.72 -13.71 1.53
C ASN A 188 -0.89 -14.90 1.04
N LYS A 189 -0.97 -16.05 1.70
CA LYS A 189 -0.28 -17.27 1.25
C LYS A 189 -0.56 -17.57 -0.21
N TRP A 190 -1.82 -17.65 -0.61
CA TRP A 190 -2.18 -17.96 -1.99
C TRP A 190 -1.85 -16.83 -2.95
N MET A 191 -2.09 -15.57 -2.57
CA MET A 191 -1.75 -14.43 -3.44
C MET A 191 -0.25 -14.37 -3.72
N PHE A 192 0.60 -14.52 -2.70
CA PHE A 192 2.05 -14.51 -2.88
C PHE A 192 2.56 -15.74 -3.64
N THR A 193 1.93 -16.91 -3.45
CA THR A 193 2.23 -18.12 -4.26
C THR A 193 1.97 -17.86 -5.72
N TYR A 194 0.79 -17.33 -6.08
CA TYR A 194 0.47 -17.02 -7.46
C TYR A 194 1.37 -15.92 -8.04
N ALA A 195 1.66 -14.89 -7.26
CA ALA A 195 2.60 -13.85 -7.69
C ALA A 195 4.00 -14.42 -7.97
N THR A 196 4.49 -15.33 -7.13
CA THR A 196 5.78 -16.02 -7.35
C THR A 196 5.74 -16.87 -8.62
N ILE A 197 4.70 -17.66 -8.82
CA ILE A 197 4.54 -18.49 -10.02
C ILE A 197 4.51 -17.64 -11.30
N LEU A 198 3.87 -16.46 -11.24
CA LEU A 198 3.75 -15.57 -12.38
C LEU A 198 5.01 -14.74 -12.67
N ILE A 199 5.79 -14.38 -11.64
CA ILE A 199 6.96 -13.48 -11.78
C ILE A 199 8.25 -14.27 -11.95
N LEU A 200 8.46 -15.32 -11.14
CA LEU A 200 9.73 -16.03 -11.07
C LEU A 200 10.25 -16.57 -12.41
N PRO A 201 9.43 -17.14 -13.32
CA PRO A 201 9.91 -17.63 -14.61
C PRO A 201 10.57 -16.54 -15.47
N PHE A 202 10.14 -15.29 -15.33
CA PHE A 202 10.67 -14.15 -16.10
C PHE A 202 11.86 -13.47 -15.42
N THR A 203 12.01 -13.65 -14.11
CA THR A 203 13.00 -12.92 -13.31
C THR A 203 14.12 -13.84 -12.78
N PHE A 204 13.99 -15.14 -12.91
CA PHE A 204 14.93 -16.13 -12.39
C PHE A 204 16.37 -15.88 -12.88
N ASN A 205 16.55 -15.64 -14.18
CA ASN A 205 17.87 -15.40 -14.76
C ASN A 205 18.52 -14.12 -14.23
N HIS A 206 17.72 -13.08 -13.90
CA HIS A 206 18.22 -11.86 -13.29
C HIS A 206 18.80 -12.15 -11.89
N VAL A 207 18.01 -12.82 -11.06
CA VAL A 207 18.44 -13.15 -9.70
C VAL A 207 19.61 -14.14 -9.70
N ALA A 208 19.59 -15.13 -10.59
CA ALA A 208 20.70 -16.08 -10.72
C ALA A 208 22.02 -15.42 -11.20
N GLY A 209 21.93 -14.30 -11.90
CA GLY A 209 23.07 -13.50 -12.34
C GLY A 209 23.67 -12.57 -11.29
N ILE A 210 23.06 -12.42 -10.11
CA ILE A 210 23.57 -11.55 -9.05
C ILE A 210 24.87 -12.12 -8.49
N ASN A 211 25.92 -11.29 -8.44
CA ASN A 211 27.11 -11.62 -7.69
C ASN A 211 26.88 -11.33 -6.19
N PHE A 212 26.33 -12.30 -5.48
CA PHE A 212 25.96 -12.17 -4.07
C PHE A 212 27.11 -11.71 -3.16
N ALA A 213 28.34 -12.07 -3.47
CA ALA A 213 29.52 -11.69 -2.70
C ALA A 213 29.94 -10.23 -2.93
N ALA A 214 29.59 -9.64 -4.06
CA ALA A 214 29.91 -8.24 -4.39
C ALA A 214 28.89 -7.24 -3.85
N VAL A 215 27.68 -7.69 -3.46
CA VAL A 215 26.65 -6.82 -2.91
C VAL A 215 26.98 -6.46 -1.45
N PRO A 216 26.99 -5.17 -1.08
CA PRO A 216 27.30 -4.74 0.29
C PRO A 216 26.32 -5.34 1.32
N THR A 217 26.82 -5.58 2.54
CA THR A 217 25.99 -6.09 3.65
C THR A 217 24.83 -5.13 3.99
N SER A 218 25.04 -3.81 3.89
CA SER A 218 23.99 -2.81 4.07
C SER A 218 22.83 -3.02 3.11
N THR A 219 23.12 -3.27 1.83
CA THR A 219 22.12 -3.55 0.80
C THR A 219 21.29 -4.81 1.11
N TRP A 220 21.91 -5.84 1.66
CA TRP A 220 21.19 -7.04 2.13
C TRP A 220 20.30 -6.76 3.33
N LEU A 221 20.71 -5.92 4.27
CA LEU A 221 19.90 -5.50 5.40
C LEU A 221 18.69 -4.67 4.94
N GLU A 222 18.88 -3.76 4.00
CA GLU A 222 17.80 -2.97 3.38
C GLU A 222 16.82 -3.86 2.61
N THR A 223 17.34 -4.79 1.81
CA THR A 223 16.52 -5.77 1.10
C THR A 223 15.73 -6.65 2.08
N GLY A 224 16.38 -7.09 3.15
CA GLY A 224 15.73 -7.83 4.24
C GLY A 224 14.63 -7.02 4.92
N PHE A 225 14.85 -5.74 5.17
CA PHE A 225 13.81 -4.83 5.68
C PHE A 225 12.63 -4.71 4.71
N VAL A 226 12.90 -4.53 3.41
CA VAL A 226 11.86 -4.42 2.37
C VAL A 226 11.03 -5.70 2.28
N VAL A 227 11.66 -6.87 2.37
CA VAL A 227 10.97 -8.18 2.33
C VAL A 227 10.19 -8.42 3.62
N PHE A 228 10.80 -8.23 4.78
CA PHE A 228 10.18 -8.60 6.05
C PHE A 228 9.16 -7.56 6.51
N PHE A 229 9.57 -6.30 6.70
CA PHE A 229 8.67 -5.24 7.18
C PHE A 229 7.84 -4.62 6.06
N GLY A 230 8.48 -4.25 4.94
CA GLY A 230 7.81 -3.62 3.80
C GLY A 230 6.90 -4.56 3.01
N THR A 231 7.05 -5.88 3.16
CA THR A 231 6.19 -6.85 2.46
C THR A 231 5.44 -7.72 3.45
N TYR A 232 6.09 -8.65 4.13
CA TYR A 232 5.39 -9.64 4.94
C TYR A 232 4.55 -9.01 6.07
N ILE A 233 5.15 -8.21 6.95
CA ILE A 233 4.44 -7.57 8.06
C ILE A 233 3.40 -6.58 7.56
N SER A 234 3.77 -5.72 6.59
CA SER A 234 2.84 -4.71 6.07
C SER A 234 1.60 -5.33 5.41
N TYR A 235 1.73 -6.44 4.69
CA TYR A 235 0.58 -7.11 4.09
C TYR A 235 -0.32 -7.80 5.14
N ILE A 236 0.23 -8.32 6.23
CA ILE A 236 -0.57 -8.79 7.37
C ILE A 236 -1.38 -7.63 7.95
N LEU A 237 -0.72 -6.53 8.30
CA LEU A 237 -1.35 -5.37 8.91
C LEU A 237 -2.38 -4.72 7.97
N MET A 238 -2.05 -4.58 6.69
CA MET A 238 -2.96 -4.08 5.66
C MET A 238 -4.21 -4.95 5.53
N MET A 239 -4.05 -6.28 5.51
CA MET A 239 -5.16 -7.22 5.38
C MET A 239 -6.07 -7.19 6.62
N VAL A 240 -5.53 -7.04 7.83
CA VAL A 240 -6.33 -6.82 9.06
C VAL A 240 -7.21 -5.58 8.89
N GLY A 241 -6.67 -4.49 8.34
CA GLY A 241 -7.43 -3.29 8.03
C GLY A 241 -8.53 -3.54 6.98
N GLN A 242 -8.21 -4.25 5.90
CA GLN A 242 -9.15 -4.58 4.81
C GLN A 242 -10.31 -5.47 5.26
N HIS A 243 -10.09 -6.36 6.23
CA HIS A 243 -11.15 -7.18 6.79
C HIS A 243 -12.22 -6.36 7.53
N THR A 244 -11.81 -5.29 8.17
CA THR A 244 -12.69 -4.51 9.07
C THR A 244 -13.21 -3.24 8.40
N LEU A 245 -12.38 -2.58 7.60
CA LEU A 245 -12.66 -1.24 7.07
C LEU A 245 -13.04 -1.28 5.58
N ARG A 246 -13.64 -0.18 5.11
CA ARG A 246 -14.00 -0.02 3.69
C ARG A 246 -12.77 0.30 2.83
N PRO A 247 -12.75 -0.09 1.55
CA PRO A 247 -11.63 0.20 0.64
C PRO A 247 -11.21 1.68 0.63
N THR A 248 -12.17 2.61 0.63
CA THR A 248 -11.88 4.05 0.67
C THR A 248 -11.20 4.48 1.97
N VAL A 249 -11.57 3.87 3.12
CA VAL A 249 -10.91 4.15 4.41
C VAL A 249 -9.52 3.54 4.45
N VAL A 250 -9.35 2.34 3.89
CA VAL A 250 -8.03 1.68 3.77
C VAL A 250 -7.09 2.54 2.93
N SER A 251 -7.55 3.02 1.77
CA SER A 251 -6.73 3.77 0.83
C SER A 251 -6.21 5.11 1.37
N ILE A 252 -6.99 5.79 2.21
CA ILE A 252 -6.60 7.12 2.73
C ILE A 252 -5.36 7.05 3.64
N TYR A 253 -5.07 5.86 4.21
CA TYR A 253 -3.86 5.65 5.01
C TYR A 253 -2.57 5.75 4.20
N ASN A 254 -2.62 5.67 2.86
CA ASN A 254 -1.44 5.90 2.03
C ASN A 254 -0.84 7.30 2.21
N TYR A 255 -1.62 8.29 2.68
CA TYR A 255 -1.07 9.61 3.03
C TYR A 255 -0.15 9.59 4.25
N VAL A 256 -0.12 8.51 5.02
CA VAL A 256 0.84 8.31 6.11
C VAL A 256 2.26 8.10 5.58
N GLN A 257 2.41 7.54 4.38
CA GLN A 257 3.74 7.25 3.80
C GLN A 257 4.63 8.49 3.68
N PRO A 258 4.21 9.58 3.01
CA PRO A 258 5.02 10.80 2.94
C PRO A 258 5.20 11.46 4.32
N LEU A 259 4.21 11.34 5.22
CA LEU A 259 4.32 11.84 6.59
C LEU A 259 5.50 11.18 7.33
N VAL A 260 5.57 9.85 7.28
CA VAL A 260 6.64 9.09 7.92
C VAL A 260 7.99 9.39 7.27
N SER A 261 8.04 9.43 5.94
CA SER A 261 9.27 9.74 5.19
C SER A 261 9.87 11.09 5.61
N VAL A 262 9.04 12.14 5.71
CA VAL A 262 9.47 13.47 6.15
C VAL A 262 9.92 13.45 7.61
N THR A 263 9.14 12.81 8.50
CA THR A 263 9.46 12.73 9.93
C THR A 263 10.81 12.07 10.15
N VAL A 264 11.06 10.94 9.48
CA VAL A 264 12.34 10.24 9.58
C VAL A 264 13.48 11.10 9.05
N SER A 265 13.31 11.79 7.92
CA SER A 265 14.34 12.69 7.37
C SER A 265 14.71 13.81 8.34
N VAL A 266 13.75 14.34 9.09
CA VAL A 266 14.02 15.37 10.12
C VAL A 266 14.74 14.78 11.33
N LEU A 267 14.29 13.60 11.81
CA LEU A 267 14.90 12.94 12.97
C LEU A 267 16.32 12.47 12.73
N THR A 268 16.63 12.08 11.49
CA THR A 268 17.99 11.65 11.09
C THR A 268 18.91 12.83 10.77
N GLY A 269 18.43 14.08 10.88
CA GLY A 269 19.21 15.28 10.61
C GLY A 269 19.46 15.57 9.12
N ILE A 270 18.87 14.77 8.22
CA ILE A 270 18.96 14.96 6.76
C ILE A 270 18.05 16.11 6.31
N GLY A 271 16.97 16.40 7.04
CA GLY A 271 15.99 17.44 6.73
C GLY A 271 15.76 18.41 7.89
N VAL A 272 15.30 19.61 7.56
CA VAL A 272 14.88 20.64 8.54
C VAL A 272 13.37 20.73 8.54
N PHE A 273 12.75 20.71 9.72
CA PHE A 273 11.32 20.89 9.86
C PHE A 273 10.90 22.32 9.47
N LYS A 274 9.95 22.43 8.56
CA LYS A 274 9.37 23.72 8.11
C LYS A 274 7.94 23.84 8.64
N PRO A 275 7.47 25.06 9.01
CA PRO A 275 6.09 25.26 9.46
C PRO A 275 5.03 24.78 8.45
N THR A 276 5.32 24.87 7.15
CA THR A 276 4.46 24.35 6.07
C THR A 276 4.24 22.84 6.17
N GLN A 277 5.22 22.08 6.69
CA GLN A 277 5.09 20.65 6.94
C GLN A 277 4.13 20.38 8.10
N GLY A 278 4.13 21.23 9.14
CA GLY A 278 3.14 21.15 10.22
C GLY A 278 1.70 21.32 9.72
N LEU A 279 1.46 22.30 8.84
CA LEU A 279 0.16 22.48 8.19
C LEU A 279 -0.23 21.26 7.35
N ALA A 280 0.71 20.72 6.60
CA ALA A 280 0.47 19.54 5.78
C ALA A 280 0.08 18.30 6.61
N VAL A 281 0.74 18.09 7.76
CA VAL A 281 0.38 17.02 8.72
C VAL A 281 -1.06 17.18 9.20
N ILE A 282 -1.45 18.41 9.59
CA ILE A 282 -2.83 18.70 10.01
C ILE A 282 -3.83 18.37 8.90
N LEU A 283 -3.56 18.76 7.65
CA LEU A 283 -4.43 18.47 6.51
C LEU A 283 -4.56 16.95 6.27
N VAL A 284 -3.47 16.21 6.35
CA VAL A 284 -3.51 14.74 6.22
C VAL A 284 -4.37 14.12 7.33
N CYS A 285 -4.15 14.51 8.58
CA CYS A 285 -4.93 14.00 9.71
C CYS A 285 -6.43 14.34 9.59
N LEU A 286 -6.76 15.56 9.18
CA LEU A 286 -8.14 15.96 8.90
C LEU A 286 -8.75 15.16 7.76
N GLY A 287 -7.98 14.90 6.69
CA GLY A 287 -8.40 14.07 5.56
C GLY A 287 -8.76 12.66 6.00
N VAL A 288 -7.88 12.00 6.74
CA VAL A 288 -8.11 10.66 7.31
C VAL A 288 -9.37 10.65 8.20
N TRP A 289 -9.51 11.65 9.08
CA TRP A 289 -10.64 11.75 9.99
C TRP A 289 -11.98 11.95 9.24
N LEU A 290 -12.04 12.84 8.26
CA LEU A 290 -13.24 13.09 7.45
C LEU A 290 -13.69 11.84 6.68
N VAL A 291 -12.77 11.13 6.02
CA VAL A 291 -13.09 9.91 5.28
C VAL A 291 -13.56 8.80 6.22
N THR A 292 -12.89 8.64 7.36
CA THR A 292 -13.28 7.65 8.38
C THR A 292 -14.68 7.89 8.93
N LYS A 293 -15.05 9.15 9.15
CA LYS A 293 -16.38 9.57 9.63
C LYS A 293 -17.44 9.71 8.54
N SER A 294 -17.12 9.41 7.27
CA SER A 294 -18.08 9.47 6.17
C SER A 294 -19.08 8.32 6.23
N LYS A 295 -20.35 8.58 5.86
CA LYS A 295 -21.40 7.55 5.85
C LYS A 295 -21.11 6.45 4.82
N SER A 296 -21.39 5.19 5.21
CA SER A 296 -21.37 4.05 4.31
C SER A 296 -22.73 3.93 3.59
N ARG A 297 -22.80 3.07 2.56
CA ARG A 297 -24.08 2.71 1.93
C ARG A 297 -25.05 2.09 2.94
N ALA A 298 -24.54 1.24 3.84
CA ALA A 298 -25.36 0.64 4.88
C ALA A 298 -25.93 1.67 5.85
N ASP A 299 -25.16 2.70 6.21
CA ASP A 299 -25.63 3.77 7.10
C ASP A 299 -26.74 4.59 6.43
N ILE A 300 -26.57 4.92 5.13
CA ILE A 300 -27.59 5.67 4.37
C ILE A 300 -28.88 4.84 4.24
N MET A 301 -28.76 3.54 3.93
CA MET A 301 -29.94 2.65 3.85
C MET A 301 -30.66 2.53 5.20
N ARG A 302 -29.93 2.42 6.30
CA ARG A 302 -30.52 2.40 7.65
C ARG A 302 -31.30 3.68 7.95
N GLU A 303 -30.72 4.84 7.61
CA GLU A 303 -31.38 6.13 7.79
C GLU A 303 -32.64 6.27 6.93
N GLN A 304 -32.61 5.78 5.67
CA GLN A 304 -33.77 5.79 4.80
C GLN A 304 -34.88 4.87 5.31
N ASN A 305 -34.54 3.65 5.74
CA ASN A 305 -35.53 2.73 6.31
C ASN A 305 -36.13 3.25 7.62
N ALA A 306 -35.30 3.89 8.48
CA ALA A 306 -35.81 4.50 9.71
C ALA A 306 -36.79 5.66 9.44
N LYS A 307 -36.53 6.47 8.41
CA LYS A 307 -37.44 7.55 7.99
C LYS A 307 -38.76 7.02 7.40
N GLN A 308 -38.69 5.91 6.63
CA GLN A 308 -39.91 5.27 6.09
C GLN A 308 -40.77 4.61 7.15
N GLN A 309 -40.21 4.18 8.28
CA GLN A 309 -40.95 3.62 9.42
C GLN A 309 -41.59 4.71 10.31
N GLN A 310 -41.16 5.95 10.18
CA GLN A 310 -41.70 7.10 10.93
C GLN A 310 -42.71 7.94 10.14
N ALA A 311 -42.84 7.70 8.83
CA ALA A 311 -43.84 8.30 7.95
C ALA A 311 -45.06 7.38 7.76
#